data_bc9f41d94f12621f7e35a688376a7023
#
_entry.id   bc9f41d94f12621f7e35a688376a7023
#
_cell.length_a   1.000
_cell.length_b   1.000
_cell.length_c   1.000
_cell.angle_alpha   90.00
_cell.angle_beta   90.00
_cell.angle_gamma   90.00
#
_symmetry.space_group_name_H-M   'P 1'
#
loop_
_entity.id
_entity.type
_entity.pdbx_description
1 polymer ?
#
loop_
_entity_poly.entity_id
_entity_poly.type
_entity_poly.pdbx_seq_one_letter_code
_entity_poly.pdbx_strand_id
1 'polypeptide(L)'
;MKRFFFGLILIATLLVGCGRSGSEAPPAATSLTVTATEPMIRTITREVAASGSVAPWQEMILGVEVTGLRVAKVLVEPGDRVVAGQPLVELDRRTLEVQARQAEANLLQAGASAELAASQAKRGETLLAQNLISTSNFDELQANRSRAAAQVVVAEAARDEAALRLGFATLRAPDAGVIAVRRVQPGQVVTAGNELLRLIRRGRLEWRAEIAERDIGRLQIGAKVVLRAPDGESVVGLVRAVSPGVDAQTRTGTIFADLSAPGPLRAGMFVEGRLQVGTAEVMTVPRQSVVFRDGYAYVFVLGEGGVVAQRRVDTGASQGEFIELRSGLVRGDRVVVRGAGFLSDGDVVKVVEPKAQEPSAS
;
A
#
# COMPACT_ATOMS: atom_id res chain seq x y z
N MET A 1 -8.92 -46.95 83.05
CA MET A 1 -8.87 -46.50 84.47
C MET A 1 -9.84 -45.36 84.64
N LYS A 2 -10.79 -45.57 85.50
CA LYS A 2 -11.49 -44.67 86.44
C LYS A 2 -12.21 -43.46 85.79
N ARG A 3 -13.54 -43.50 85.68
CA ARG A 3 -14.50 -43.22 86.80
C ARG A 3 -14.59 -41.71 87.05
N PHE A 4 -15.71 -41.01 87.19
CA PHE A 4 -17.04 -41.14 87.78
C PHE A 4 -17.65 -39.73 87.61
N PHE A 5 -18.84 -39.33 87.64
CA PHE A 5 -20.13 -39.71 88.14
C PHE A 5 -21.01 -38.42 88.16
N PHE A 6 -22.28 -38.57 87.85
CA PHE A 6 -23.48 -38.04 88.56
C PHE A 6 -23.83 -36.56 88.61
N GLY A 7 -25.05 -36.32 88.31
CA GLY A 7 -26.03 -35.50 89.02
C GLY A 7 -27.06 -34.88 88.11
N LEU A 8 -28.12 -35.42 87.78
CA LEU A 8 -29.54 -35.56 88.18
C LEU A 8 -30.11 -34.43 89.02
N ILE A 9 -31.26 -33.87 88.53
CA ILE A 9 -32.48 -33.31 89.20
C ILE A 9 -33.00 -32.19 88.28
N LEU A 10 -34.06 -32.39 87.44
CA LEU A 10 -35.52 -32.36 87.65
C LEU A 10 -35.99 -31.10 88.33
N ILE A 11 -36.77 -30.25 87.59
CA ILE A 11 -38.09 -29.74 88.02
C ILE A 11 -38.76 -29.05 86.85
N ALA A 12 -40.00 -29.46 86.57
CA ALA A 12 -40.95 -28.93 85.58
C ALA A 12 -41.62 -27.67 86.15
N THR A 13 -41.97 -26.73 85.24
CA THR A 13 -43.24 -25.99 85.35
C THR A 13 -43.67 -25.45 83.97
N LEU A 14 -44.90 -25.75 83.61
CA LEU A 14 -45.70 -25.21 82.52
C LEU A 14 -45.84 -23.68 82.65
N LEU A 15 -45.87 -23.00 81.44
CA LEU A 15 -46.82 -21.95 81.23
C LEU A 15 -47.01 -21.72 79.69
N VAL A 16 -48.25 -21.82 79.31
CA VAL A 16 -48.85 -21.58 77.98
C VAL A 16 -48.73 -20.13 77.63
N GLY A 17 -48.26 -19.80 76.41
CA GLY A 17 -48.26 -18.49 75.83
C GLY A 17 -48.47 -18.58 74.30
N CYS A 18 -49.69 -18.39 73.80
CA CYS A 18 -50.02 -18.22 72.40
C CYS A 18 -49.38 -16.89 71.90
N GLY A 19 -48.37 -17.02 71.03
CA GLY A 19 -47.81 -15.90 70.26
C GLY A 19 -47.95 -16.20 68.77
N ARG A 20 -48.75 -15.40 68.08
CA ARG A 20 -49.01 -15.42 66.65
C ARG A 20 -47.71 -15.55 65.87
N SER A 21 -47.60 -16.56 65.04
CA SER A 21 -46.64 -16.66 63.97
C SER A 21 -47.00 -15.59 62.92
N GLY A 22 -46.29 -14.44 62.98
CA GLY A 22 -46.18 -13.54 61.84
C GLY A 22 -45.39 -14.26 60.74
N SER A 23 -46.11 -14.64 59.67
CA SER A 23 -45.41 -15.06 58.45
C SER A 23 -44.66 -13.85 57.94
N GLU A 24 -43.33 -13.86 58.22
CA GLU A 24 -42.41 -12.90 57.58
C GLU A 24 -42.39 -13.26 56.10
N ALA A 25 -43.03 -12.45 55.27
CA ALA A 25 -42.93 -12.57 53.81
C ALA A 25 -41.46 -12.51 53.43
N PRO A 26 -40.98 -13.37 52.56
CA PRO A 26 -39.61 -13.31 52.09
C PRO A 26 -39.32 -11.89 51.57
N PRO A 27 -38.14 -11.32 51.84
CA PRO A 27 -37.78 -9.99 51.40
C PRO A 27 -38.03 -9.92 49.91
N ALA A 28 -38.82 -8.94 49.48
CA ALA A 28 -39.07 -8.68 48.07
C ALA A 28 -37.71 -8.63 47.34
N ALA A 29 -37.50 -9.62 46.50
CA ALA A 29 -36.29 -9.65 45.69
C ALA A 29 -36.17 -8.31 44.96
N THR A 30 -35.13 -7.56 45.30
CA THR A 30 -34.84 -6.29 44.64
C THR A 30 -34.59 -6.58 43.16
N SER A 31 -35.65 -6.45 42.35
CA SER A 31 -35.56 -6.67 40.92
C SER A 31 -34.62 -5.61 40.31
N LEU A 32 -33.47 -6.05 39.80
CA LEU A 32 -32.52 -5.20 39.09
C LEU A 32 -33.22 -4.57 37.89
N THR A 33 -33.08 -3.25 37.75
CA THR A 33 -33.63 -2.52 36.61
C THR A 33 -32.64 -2.63 35.45
N VAL A 34 -33.11 -3.16 34.32
CA VAL A 34 -32.30 -3.39 33.12
C VAL A 34 -32.93 -2.76 31.89
N THR A 35 -32.10 -2.51 30.88
CA THR A 35 -32.58 -2.21 29.51
C THR A 35 -32.36 -3.42 28.63
N ALA A 36 -33.27 -3.72 27.73
CA ALA A 36 -33.17 -4.81 26.79
C ALA A 36 -33.34 -4.31 25.34
N THR A 37 -32.71 -4.98 24.40
CA THR A 37 -32.87 -4.74 22.96
C THR A 37 -32.93 -6.05 22.20
N GLU A 38 -33.43 -5.98 20.98
CA GLU A 38 -33.38 -7.13 20.06
C GLU A 38 -32.01 -7.11 19.32
N PRO A 39 -31.48 -8.31 18.97
CA PRO A 39 -30.32 -8.41 18.07
C PRO A 39 -30.65 -7.79 16.72
N MET A 40 -29.72 -7.03 16.17
CA MET A 40 -29.89 -6.38 14.87
C MET A 40 -28.97 -7.02 13.83
N ILE A 41 -29.47 -7.19 12.60
CA ILE A 41 -28.62 -7.52 11.46
C ILE A 41 -27.96 -6.24 10.99
N ARG A 42 -26.61 -6.26 10.96
CA ARG A 42 -25.79 -5.15 10.48
C ARG A 42 -24.79 -5.65 9.46
N THR A 43 -24.52 -4.81 8.48
CA THR A 43 -23.41 -5.02 7.56
C THR A 43 -22.13 -4.58 8.25
N ILE A 44 -21.20 -5.50 8.48
CA ILE A 44 -19.87 -5.21 9.00
C ILE A 44 -18.81 -5.38 7.91
N THR A 45 -17.79 -4.54 7.94
CA THR A 45 -16.63 -4.68 7.07
C THR A 45 -15.72 -5.77 7.64
N ARG A 46 -15.38 -6.74 6.80
CA ARG A 46 -14.37 -7.75 7.13
C ARG A 46 -12.99 -7.19 6.83
N GLU A 47 -12.11 -7.27 7.79
CA GLU A 47 -10.72 -6.81 7.65
C GLU A 47 -9.75 -7.97 7.90
N VAL A 48 -8.66 -7.96 7.14
CA VAL A 48 -7.53 -8.86 7.34
C VAL A 48 -6.30 -8.00 7.64
N ALA A 49 -5.60 -8.33 8.70
CA ALA A 49 -4.32 -7.72 9.01
C ALA A 49 -3.23 -8.35 8.15
N ALA A 50 -2.36 -7.53 7.60
CA ALA A 50 -1.16 -7.95 6.89
C ALA A 50 -0.01 -7.00 7.23
N SER A 51 1.21 -7.49 7.06
CA SER A 51 2.43 -6.71 7.30
C SER A 51 3.27 -6.70 6.04
N GLY A 52 3.94 -5.60 5.79
CA GLY A 52 4.73 -5.50 4.58
C GLY A 52 5.57 -4.25 4.50
N SER A 53 6.39 -4.17 3.46
CA SER A 53 7.29 -3.06 3.22
C SER A 53 6.68 -2.02 2.28
N VAL A 54 6.96 -0.76 2.55
CA VAL A 54 6.75 0.33 1.60
C VAL A 54 7.90 0.32 0.60
N ALA A 55 7.59 0.26 -0.67
CA ALA A 55 8.58 0.21 -1.75
C ALA A 55 8.24 1.21 -2.85
N PRO A 56 9.22 1.63 -3.65
CA PRO A 56 8.93 2.34 -4.89
C PRO A 56 8.07 1.47 -5.81
N TRP A 57 7.05 2.09 -6.41
CA TRP A 57 6.29 1.40 -7.47
C TRP A 57 7.19 1.00 -8.64
N GLN A 58 8.08 1.91 -9.04
CA GLN A 58 9.10 1.67 -10.05
C GLN A 58 10.35 2.47 -9.73
N GLU A 59 11.49 1.80 -9.69
CA GLU A 59 12.81 2.42 -9.63
C GLU A 59 13.46 2.40 -10.99
N MET A 60 14.07 3.52 -11.36
CA MET A 60 14.86 3.66 -12.57
C MET A 60 16.32 3.82 -12.17
N ILE A 61 17.16 2.90 -12.62
CA ILE A 61 18.62 2.98 -12.47
C ILE A 61 19.14 3.88 -13.58
N LEU A 62 19.80 4.95 -13.21
CA LEU A 62 20.32 5.94 -14.15
C LEU A 62 21.86 5.85 -14.20
N GLY A 63 22.36 5.61 -15.39
CA GLY A 63 23.77 5.54 -15.71
C GLY A 63 24.07 6.30 -16.99
N VAL A 64 25.35 6.42 -17.34
CA VAL A 64 25.80 7.02 -18.59
C VAL A 64 26.15 5.96 -19.63
N GLU A 65 26.05 6.33 -20.91
CA GLU A 65 26.35 5.45 -22.05
C GLU A 65 27.80 5.62 -22.56
N VAL A 66 28.56 6.53 -21.94
CA VAL A 66 29.96 6.83 -22.30
C VAL A 66 30.92 6.41 -21.18
N THR A 67 32.11 5.96 -21.57
CA THR A 67 33.14 5.50 -20.66
C THR A 67 34.36 6.43 -20.69
N GLY A 68 35.06 6.56 -19.56
CA GLY A 68 36.33 7.26 -19.47
C GLY A 68 36.20 8.76 -19.28
N LEU A 69 34.99 9.31 -19.19
CA LEU A 69 34.81 10.73 -18.90
C LEU A 69 34.75 10.98 -17.39
N ARG A 70 35.24 12.15 -16.98
CA ARG A 70 35.19 12.62 -15.60
C ARG A 70 33.85 13.33 -15.35
N VAL A 71 33.28 13.12 -14.18
CA VAL A 71 32.13 13.89 -13.69
C VAL A 71 32.57 15.32 -13.40
N ALA A 72 32.03 16.27 -14.13
CA ALA A 72 32.24 17.69 -13.92
C ALA A 72 31.39 18.23 -12.78
N LYS A 73 30.08 17.91 -12.82
CA LYS A 73 29.08 18.36 -11.83
C LYS A 73 28.03 17.30 -11.57
N VAL A 74 27.53 17.25 -10.35
CA VAL A 74 26.33 16.57 -9.95
C VAL A 74 25.34 17.65 -9.53
N LEU A 75 24.16 17.66 -10.14
CA LEU A 75 23.19 18.76 -10.03
C LEU A 75 22.03 18.44 -9.08
N VAL A 76 22.02 17.22 -8.52
CA VAL A 76 20.91 16.73 -7.67
C VAL A 76 21.44 15.95 -6.48
N GLU A 77 20.66 15.96 -5.41
CA GLU A 77 20.88 15.21 -4.19
C GLU A 77 19.73 14.22 -3.91
N PRO A 78 19.97 13.18 -3.08
CA PRO A 78 18.88 12.32 -2.61
C PRO A 78 17.77 13.12 -1.94
N GLY A 79 16.52 12.87 -2.36
CA GLY A 79 15.33 13.61 -1.91
C GLY A 79 14.86 14.67 -2.90
N ASP A 80 15.67 15.10 -3.84
CA ASP A 80 15.30 16.12 -4.84
C ASP A 80 14.20 15.60 -5.77
N ARG A 81 13.27 16.48 -6.09
CA ARG A 81 12.27 16.25 -7.14
C ARG A 81 12.78 16.76 -8.47
N VAL A 82 12.67 15.92 -9.49
CA VAL A 82 13.13 16.23 -10.84
C VAL A 82 12.00 16.05 -11.86
N VAL A 83 12.09 16.78 -12.97
CA VAL A 83 11.18 16.65 -14.11
C VAL A 83 11.87 15.92 -15.27
N ALA A 84 11.07 15.35 -16.17
CA ALA A 84 11.62 14.69 -17.37
C ALA A 84 12.51 15.65 -18.18
N GLY A 85 13.66 15.15 -18.65
CA GLY A 85 14.65 15.92 -19.40
C GLY A 85 15.60 16.81 -18.56
N GLN A 86 15.33 16.96 -17.24
CA GLN A 86 16.19 17.74 -16.36
C GLN A 86 17.60 17.15 -16.31
N PRO A 87 18.67 17.98 -16.48
CA PRO A 87 20.05 17.52 -16.30
C PRO A 87 20.31 17.15 -14.84
N LEU A 88 20.92 15.99 -14.63
CA LEU A 88 21.24 15.42 -13.31
C LEU A 88 22.72 15.37 -13.04
N VAL A 89 23.51 14.96 -14.06
CA VAL A 89 24.98 14.86 -13.99
C VAL A 89 25.55 15.40 -15.28
N GLU A 90 26.57 16.23 -15.17
CA GLU A 90 27.36 16.75 -16.30
C GLU A 90 28.73 16.08 -16.26
N LEU A 91 29.14 15.49 -17.38
CA LEU A 91 30.47 14.98 -17.60
C LEU A 91 31.38 16.05 -18.26
N ASP A 92 32.69 15.89 -18.16
CA ASP A 92 33.64 16.70 -18.89
C ASP A 92 33.57 16.36 -20.39
N ARG A 93 32.89 17.19 -21.14
CA ARG A 93 32.54 16.98 -22.55
C ARG A 93 33.51 17.59 -23.54
N ARG A 94 34.62 18.25 -23.05
CA ARG A 94 35.56 18.98 -23.92
C ARG A 94 36.10 18.14 -25.06
N THR A 95 36.47 16.88 -24.80
CA THR A 95 36.95 15.94 -25.82
C THR A 95 35.87 15.63 -26.86
N LEU A 96 34.64 15.38 -26.43
CA LEU A 96 33.50 15.09 -27.31
C LEU A 96 33.12 16.32 -28.16
N GLU A 97 33.23 17.52 -27.60
CA GLU A 97 32.98 18.77 -28.34
C GLU A 97 34.00 18.96 -29.48
N VAL A 98 35.29 18.60 -29.22
CA VAL A 98 36.32 18.64 -30.28
C VAL A 98 35.99 17.60 -31.36
N GLN A 99 35.60 16.38 -30.99
CA GLN A 99 35.25 15.34 -31.94
C GLN A 99 34.02 15.73 -32.78
N ALA A 100 33.00 16.33 -32.19
CA ALA A 100 31.82 16.82 -32.90
C ALA A 100 32.17 17.91 -33.91
N ARG A 101 33.02 18.89 -33.49
CA ARG A 101 33.49 19.93 -34.44
C ARG A 101 34.35 19.36 -35.58
N GLN A 102 35.16 18.34 -35.34
CA GLN A 102 35.95 17.66 -36.37
C GLN A 102 35.01 16.94 -37.40
N ALA A 103 34.00 16.22 -36.89
CA ALA A 103 33.03 15.55 -37.76
C ALA A 103 32.22 16.56 -38.62
N GLU A 104 31.81 17.68 -38.03
CA GLU A 104 31.13 18.78 -38.75
C GLU A 104 32.05 19.36 -39.85
N ALA A 105 33.32 19.61 -39.58
CA ALA A 105 34.29 20.10 -40.57
C ALA A 105 34.46 19.09 -41.74
N ASN A 106 34.51 17.79 -41.43
CA ASN A 106 34.60 16.74 -42.44
C ASN A 106 33.32 16.70 -43.34
N LEU A 107 32.12 16.91 -42.75
CA LEU A 107 30.89 17.02 -43.52
C LEU A 107 30.89 18.23 -44.47
N LEU A 108 31.32 19.38 -43.98
CA LEU A 108 31.46 20.57 -44.81
C LEU A 108 32.44 20.35 -46.00
N GLN A 109 33.57 19.66 -45.75
CA GLN A 109 34.51 19.29 -46.80
C GLN A 109 33.92 18.35 -47.84
N ALA A 110 33.19 17.30 -47.38
CA ALA A 110 32.53 16.36 -48.26
C ALA A 110 31.42 17.05 -49.11
N GLY A 111 30.68 17.96 -48.49
CA GLY A 111 29.65 18.77 -49.18
C GLY A 111 30.25 19.64 -50.30
N ALA A 112 31.33 20.36 -50.02
CA ALA A 112 32.02 21.16 -51.02
C ALA A 112 32.57 20.32 -52.20
N SER A 113 33.11 19.12 -51.88
CA SER A 113 33.59 18.19 -52.92
C SER A 113 32.41 17.65 -53.77
N ALA A 114 31.25 17.35 -53.19
CA ALA A 114 30.10 16.89 -53.89
C ALA A 114 29.49 17.98 -54.77
N GLU A 115 29.46 19.21 -54.33
CA GLU A 115 29.03 20.37 -55.11
C GLU A 115 29.92 20.57 -56.32
N LEU A 116 31.27 20.51 -56.16
CA LEU A 116 32.22 20.59 -57.25
C LEU A 116 31.98 19.48 -58.27
N ALA A 117 31.87 18.20 -57.81
CA ALA A 117 31.64 17.06 -58.71
C ALA A 117 30.31 17.16 -59.42
N ALA A 118 29.23 17.62 -58.77
CA ALA A 118 27.93 17.89 -59.39
C ALA A 118 28.01 18.96 -60.47
N SER A 119 28.74 20.04 -60.20
CA SER A 119 28.96 21.12 -61.19
C SER A 119 29.76 20.62 -62.39
N GLN A 120 30.79 19.77 -62.18
CA GLN A 120 31.59 19.16 -63.25
C GLN A 120 30.75 18.21 -64.09
N ALA A 121 29.93 17.34 -63.50
CA ALA A 121 29.02 16.42 -64.21
C ALA A 121 28.00 17.19 -65.03
N LYS A 122 27.43 18.29 -64.51
CA LYS A 122 26.46 19.14 -65.21
C LYS A 122 27.13 19.84 -66.43
N ARG A 123 28.34 20.34 -66.28
CA ARG A 123 29.10 20.86 -67.46
C ARG A 123 29.42 19.77 -68.47
N GLY A 124 29.84 18.59 -68.00
CA GLY A 124 30.09 17.41 -68.85
C GLY A 124 28.85 17.02 -69.69
N GLU A 125 27.66 17.04 -69.11
CA GLU A 125 26.41 16.75 -69.79
C GLU A 125 26.18 17.73 -71.00
N THR A 126 26.45 19.04 -70.79
CA THR A 126 26.36 20.05 -71.85
C THR A 126 27.40 19.82 -72.94
N LEU A 127 28.64 19.46 -72.56
CA LEU A 127 29.69 19.20 -73.53
C LEU A 127 29.46 17.91 -74.33
N LEU A 128 28.90 16.87 -73.70
CA LEU A 128 28.51 15.62 -74.38
C LEU A 128 27.44 15.90 -75.45
N ALA A 129 26.38 16.65 -75.06
CA ALA A 129 25.33 17.04 -75.98
C ALA A 129 25.85 17.82 -77.23
N GLN A 130 26.99 18.53 -77.11
CA GLN A 130 27.70 19.21 -78.16
C GLN A 130 28.77 18.32 -78.86
N ASN A 131 28.87 17.04 -78.51
CA ASN A 131 29.89 16.10 -79.01
C ASN A 131 31.34 16.57 -78.73
N LEU A 132 31.61 17.33 -77.68
CA LEU A 132 32.91 17.87 -77.33
C LEU A 132 33.69 16.96 -76.32
N ILE A 133 33.05 15.97 -75.74
CA ILE A 133 33.64 14.95 -74.93
C ILE A 133 33.13 13.55 -75.29
N SER A 134 33.86 12.51 -74.96
CA SER A 134 33.44 11.11 -75.13
C SER A 134 32.39 10.68 -74.08
N THR A 135 31.58 9.68 -74.42
CA THR A 135 30.68 9.01 -73.44
C THR A 135 31.45 8.47 -72.23
N SER A 136 32.61 7.89 -72.45
CA SER A 136 33.49 7.41 -71.38
C SER A 136 33.90 8.49 -70.39
N ASN A 137 34.25 9.67 -70.89
CA ASN A 137 34.61 10.82 -70.01
C ASN A 137 33.40 11.32 -69.24
N PHE A 138 32.23 11.32 -69.86
CA PHE A 138 30.98 11.69 -69.13
C PHE A 138 30.63 10.66 -68.04
N ASP A 139 30.74 9.36 -68.34
CA ASP A 139 30.49 8.31 -67.37
C ASP A 139 31.43 8.42 -66.15
N GLU A 140 32.67 8.81 -66.37
CA GLU A 140 33.64 9.08 -65.27
C GLU A 140 33.20 10.26 -64.39
N LEU A 141 32.69 11.37 -65.01
CA LEU A 141 32.15 12.51 -64.27
C LEU A 141 30.93 12.12 -63.44
N GLN A 142 30.04 11.30 -64.01
CA GLN A 142 28.87 10.80 -63.29
C GLN A 142 29.24 9.88 -62.15
N ALA A 143 30.23 8.98 -62.35
CA ALA A 143 30.74 8.11 -61.30
C ALA A 143 31.41 8.92 -60.18
N ASN A 144 32.14 9.98 -60.52
CA ASN A 144 32.70 10.90 -59.56
C ASN A 144 31.65 11.66 -58.73
N ARG A 145 30.59 12.15 -59.39
CA ARG A 145 29.48 12.78 -58.74
C ARG A 145 28.79 11.80 -57.75
N SER A 146 28.53 10.56 -58.18
CA SER A 146 27.92 9.54 -57.33
C SER A 146 28.78 9.20 -56.13
N ARG A 147 30.11 9.04 -56.31
CA ARG A 147 31.07 8.81 -55.20
C ARG A 147 31.12 9.98 -54.22
N ALA A 148 31.14 11.20 -54.71
CA ALA A 148 31.17 12.39 -53.86
C ALA A 148 29.87 12.55 -53.06
N ALA A 149 28.73 12.26 -53.69
CA ALA A 149 27.42 12.24 -52.98
C ALA A 149 27.37 11.16 -51.90
N ALA A 150 27.88 9.95 -52.15
CA ALA A 150 27.98 8.90 -51.15
C ALA A 150 28.89 9.30 -49.97
N GLN A 151 29.98 10.01 -50.25
CA GLN A 151 30.89 10.53 -49.20
C GLN A 151 30.20 11.52 -48.28
N VAL A 152 29.28 12.35 -48.75
CA VAL A 152 28.47 13.25 -47.91
C VAL A 152 27.63 12.42 -46.93
N VAL A 153 26.96 11.35 -47.36
CA VAL A 153 26.14 10.48 -46.50
C VAL A 153 26.97 9.84 -45.41
N VAL A 154 28.22 9.40 -45.73
CA VAL A 154 29.15 8.86 -44.74
C VAL A 154 29.56 9.93 -43.73
N ALA A 155 29.84 11.14 -44.16
CA ALA A 155 30.25 12.23 -43.30
C ALA A 155 29.08 12.73 -42.42
N GLU A 156 27.84 12.72 -42.92
CA GLU A 156 26.62 12.99 -42.14
C GLU A 156 26.44 11.96 -41.01
N ALA A 157 26.56 10.67 -41.31
CA ALA A 157 26.47 9.63 -40.31
C ALA A 157 27.53 9.77 -39.21
N ALA A 158 28.78 10.12 -39.58
CA ALA A 158 29.84 10.35 -38.64
C ALA A 158 29.60 11.60 -37.74
N ARG A 159 29.04 12.68 -38.32
CA ARG A 159 28.65 13.87 -37.59
C ARG A 159 27.52 13.54 -36.58
N ASP A 160 26.50 12.79 -37.01
CA ASP A 160 25.38 12.40 -36.16
C ASP A 160 25.82 11.51 -35.00
N GLU A 161 26.75 10.56 -35.26
CA GLU A 161 27.34 9.73 -34.21
C GLU A 161 28.12 10.60 -33.17
N ALA A 162 28.93 11.55 -33.62
CA ALA A 162 29.63 12.44 -32.71
C ALA A 162 28.70 13.34 -31.91
N ALA A 163 27.64 13.84 -32.50
CA ALA A 163 26.60 14.63 -31.83
C ALA A 163 25.86 13.80 -30.77
N LEU A 164 25.52 12.54 -31.08
CA LEU A 164 24.87 11.61 -30.15
C LEU A 164 25.76 11.33 -28.93
N ARG A 165 27.05 11.01 -29.17
CA ARG A 165 28.05 10.81 -28.09
C ARG A 165 28.17 12.04 -27.19
N LEU A 166 28.16 13.24 -27.78
CA LEU A 166 28.21 14.50 -27.03
C LEU A 166 26.95 14.65 -26.17
N GLY A 167 25.79 14.25 -26.69
CA GLY A 167 24.52 14.23 -25.95
C GLY A 167 24.59 13.37 -24.67
N PHE A 168 25.26 12.21 -24.75
CA PHE A 168 25.44 11.31 -23.62
C PHE A 168 26.35 11.86 -22.51
N ALA A 169 27.08 12.94 -22.75
CA ALA A 169 27.86 13.61 -21.71
C ALA A 169 27.01 14.32 -20.65
N THR A 170 25.71 14.40 -20.84
CA THR A 170 24.77 14.93 -19.85
C THR A 170 23.72 13.88 -19.52
N LEU A 171 23.80 13.32 -18.32
CA LEU A 171 22.76 12.42 -17.81
C LEU A 171 21.50 13.23 -17.49
N ARG A 172 20.39 12.88 -18.10
CA ARG A 172 19.08 13.52 -17.90
C ARG A 172 18.08 12.58 -17.28
N ALA A 173 17.12 13.13 -16.54
CA ALA A 173 16.01 12.37 -16.02
C ALA A 173 15.11 11.84 -17.14
N PRO A 174 14.86 10.53 -17.26
CA PRO A 174 13.98 9.96 -18.30
C PRO A 174 12.50 10.21 -18.02
N ASP A 175 12.11 10.42 -16.76
CA ASP A 175 10.75 10.75 -16.31
C ASP A 175 10.85 11.66 -15.07
N ALA A 176 9.75 12.27 -14.70
CA ALA A 176 9.64 12.99 -13.44
C ALA A 176 9.73 12.01 -12.26
N GLY A 177 10.30 12.47 -11.13
CA GLY A 177 10.43 11.60 -9.96
C GLY A 177 11.17 12.22 -8.80
N VAL A 178 11.61 11.35 -7.89
CA VAL A 178 12.41 11.72 -6.72
C VAL A 178 13.71 10.91 -6.75
N ILE A 179 14.84 11.57 -6.57
CA ILE A 179 16.16 10.91 -6.48
C ILE A 179 16.21 10.12 -5.17
N ALA A 180 16.33 8.80 -5.28
CA ALA A 180 16.42 7.91 -4.12
C ALA A 180 17.85 7.74 -3.63
N VAL A 181 18.79 7.55 -4.56
CA VAL A 181 20.20 7.23 -4.26
C VAL A 181 21.11 7.98 -5.20
N ARG A 182 22.25 8.48 -4.67
CA ARG A 182 23.35 9.05 -5.43
C ARG A 182 24.63 8.25 -5.13
N ARG A 183 25.18 7.64 -6.16
CA ARG A 183 26.45 6.84 -6.09
C ARG A 183 27.60 7.52 -6.81
N VAL A 184 27.41 8.70 -7.34
CA VAL A 184 28.38 9.44 -8.15
C VAL A 184 28.88 10.67 -7.40
N GLN A 185 30.18 10.98 -7.59
CA GLN A 185 30.83 12.16 -7.01
C GLN A 185 31.48 12.99 -8.11
N PRO A 186 31.54 14.34 -7.96
CA PRO A 186 32.35 15.18 -8.83
C PRO A 186 33.81 14.72 -8.84
N GLY A 187 34.45 14.72 -10.02
CA GLY A 187 35.81 14.25 -10.20
C GLY A 187 36.00 12.75 -10.48
N GLN A 188 34.99 11.94 -10.22
CA GLN A 188 34.97 10.50 -10.53
C GLN A 188 35.00 10.27 -12.04
N VAL A 189 35.72 9.24 -12.50
CA VAL A 189 35.65 8.75 -13.88
C VAL A 189 34.55 7.71 -13.98
N VAL A 190 33.67 7.86 -14.97
CA VAL A 190 32.53 6.97 -15.14
C VAL A 190 32.78 5.89 -16.18
N THR A 191 32.05 4.78 -16.02
CA THR A 191 32.00 3.66 -16.97
C THR A 191 30.56 3.44 -17.40
N ALA A 192 30.35 3.19 -18.69
CA ALA A 192 29.02 2.90 -19.22
C ALA A 192 28.37 1.71 -18.49
N GLY A 193 27.09 1.83 -18.20
CA GLY A 193 26.30 0.82 -17.49
C GLY A 193 26.39 0.85 -15.97
N ASN A 194 27.30 1.62 -15.37
CA ASN A 194 27.33 1.76 -13.90
C ASN A 194 26.19 2.64 -13.40
N GLU A 195 25.60 2.24 -12.29
CA GLU A 195 24.59 3.03 -11.58
C GLU A 195 25.22 4.29 -11.00
N LEU A 196 24.74 5.45 -11.42
CA LEU A 196 25.15 6.75 -10.88
C LEU A 196 24.08 7.32 -9.95
N LEU A 197 22.82 7.21 -10.35
CA LEU A 197 21.67 7.70 -9.60
C LEU A 197 20.55 6.65 -9.66
N ARG A 198 19.64 6.72 -8.69
CA ARG A 198 18.41 5.95 -8.68
C ARG A 198 17.22 6.89 -8.52
N LEU A 199 16.25 6.78 -9.40
CA LEU A 199 15.07 7.62 -9.46
C LEU A 199 13.82 6.81 -9.13
N ILE A 200 13.02 7.26 -8.15
CA ILE A 200 11.67 6.76 -7.92
C ILE A 200 10.75 7.48 -8.89
N ARG A 201 10.24 6.74 -9.85
CA ARG A 201 9.37 7.27 -10.91
C ARG A 201 8.14 7.94 -10.31
N ARG A 202 7.92 9.22 -10.64
CA ARG A 202 6.83 10.08 -10.16
C ARG A 202 6.74 10.19 -8.63
N GLY A 203 7.76 9.76 -7.90
CA GLY A 203 7.74 9.68 -6.43
C GLY A 203 6.70 8.71 -5.88
N ARG A 204 6.19 7.79 -6.71
CA ARG A 204 5.09 6.89 -6.35
C ARG A 204 5.59 5.72 -5.53
N LEU A 205 4.97 5.52 -4.37
CA LEU A 205 5.21 4.40 -3.48
C LEU A 205 4.05 3.41 -3.51
N GLU A 206 4.35 2.16 -3.24
CA GLU A 206 3.37 1.11 -3.02
C GLU A 206 3.71 0.33 -1.74
N TRP A 207 2.71 -0.24 -1.13
CA TRP A 207 2.90 -1.16 -0.04
C TRP A 207 2.87 -2.58 -0.57
N ARG A 208 3.92 -3.34 -0.27
CA ARG A 208 4.07 -4.76 -0.62
C ARG A 208 3.92 -5.57 0.65
N ALA A 209 2.83 -6.31 0.77
CA ALA A 209 2.56 -7.09 1.97
C ALA A 209 2.21 -8.53 1.63
N GLU A 210 2.42 -9.37 2.61
CA GLU A 210 2.08 -10.78 2.52
C GLU A 210 0.74 -11.04 3.18
N ILE A 211 -0.11 -11.80 2.48
CA ILE A 211 -1.41 -12.24 2.96
C ILE A 211 -1.51 -13.76 2.86
N ALA A 212 -2.15 -14.38 3.84
CA ALA A 212 -2.34 -15.83 3.85
C ALA A 212 -3.20 -16.30 2.65
N GLU A 213 -2.85 -17.45 2.08
CA GLU A 213 -3.54 -18.07 0.93
C GLU A 213 -5.07 -18.11 1.11
N ARG A 214 -5.54 -18.49 2.32
CA ARG A 214 -6.98 -18.58 2.63
C ARG A 214 -7.76 -17.26 2.49
N ASP A 215 -7.06 -16.13 2.53
CA ASP A 215 -7.66 -14.79 2.49
C ASP A 215 -7.53 -14.13 1.11
N ILE A 216 -6.65 -14.65 0.24
CA ILE A 216 -6.41 -14.13 -1.13
C ILE A 216 -7.71 -14.13 -1.94
N GLY A 217 -8.46 -15.23 -1.92
CA GLY A 217 -9.70 -15.36 -2.71
C GLY A 217 -10.82 -14.38 -2.30
N ARG A 218 -10.69 -13.71 -1.16
CA ARG A 218 -11.64 -12.70 -0.68
C ARG A 218 -11.23 -11.28 -1.05
N LEU A 219 -10.01 -11.09 -1.51
CA LEU A 219 -9.45 -9.80 -1.85
C LEU A 219 -9.90 -9.37 -3.25
N GLN A 220 -10.40 -8.15 -3.35
CA GLN A 220 -10.75 -7.54 -4.62
C GLN A 220 -9.72 -6.45 -4.98
N ILE A 221 -9.41 -6.33 -6.27
CA ILE A 221 -8.65 -5.19 -6.77
C ILE A 221 -9.46 -3.92 -6.49
N GLY A 222 -8.79 -2.87 -5.99
CA GLY A 222 -9.45 -1.66 -5.51
C GLY A 222 -9.83 -1.70 -4.03
N ALA A 223 -9.65 -2.82 -3.34
CA ALA A 223 -9.89 -2.91 -1.91
C ALA A 223 -9.06 -1.89 -1.14
N LYS A 224 -9.69 -1.24 -0.16
CA LYS A 224 -9.04 -0.24 0.68
C LYS A 224 -8.13 -0.92 1.70
N VAL A 225 -6.93 -0.38 1.84
CA VAL A 225 -6.02 -0.71 2.94
C VAL A 225 -5.75 0.53 3.78
N VAL A 226 -5.73 0.35 5.07
CA VAL A 226 -5.35 1.40 6.03
C VAL A 226 -4.05 0.96 6.69
N LEU A 227 -2.98 1.70 6.42
CA LEU A 227 -1.66 1.48 7.00
C LEU A 227 -1.48 2.36 8.22
N ARG A 228 -0.79 1.85 9.23
CA ARG A 228 -0.42 2.62 10.40
C ARG A 228 1.04 3.02 10.32
N ALA A 229 1.30 4.30 10.15
CA ALA A 229 2.65 4.83 10.15
C ALA A 229 3.26 4.82 11.58
N PRO A 230 4.59 4.85 11.73
CA PRO A 230 5.25 4.81 13.03
C PRO A 230 4.89 5.96 13.99
N ASP A 231 4.51 7.11 13.45
CA ASP A 231 4.03 8.28 14.21
C ASP A 231 2.55 8.17 14.63
N GLY A 232 1.87 7.08 14.23
CA GLY A 232 0.46 6.81 14.51
C GLY A 232 -0.50 7.35 13.45
N GLU A 233 -0.04 8.08 12.45
CA GLU A 233 -0.86 8.54 11.34
C GLU A 233 -1.36 7.37 10.49
N SER A 234 -2.59 7.49 10.00
CA SER A 234 -3.20 6.48 9.14
C SER A 234 -3.08 6.89 7.67
N VAL A 235 -2.41 6.05 6.89
CA VAL A 235 -2.25 6.23 5.45
C VAL A 235 -3.16 5.26 4.71
N VAL A 236 -3.96 5.79 3.78
CA VAL A 236 -4.88 4.98 2.97
C VAL A 236 -4.23 4.62 1.65
N GLY A 237 -4.29 3.33 1.30
CA GLY A 237 -3.91 2.81 0.00
C GLY A 237 -5.05 2.03 -0.66
N LEU A 238 -4.86 1.68 -1.93
CA LEU A 238 -5.76 0.84 -2.70
C LEU A 238 -5.02 -0.36 -3.27
N VAL A 239 -5.55 -1.55 -3.07
CA VAL A 239 -4.98 -2.77 -3.67
C VAL A 239 -5.02 -2.66 -5.18
N ARG A 240 -3.84 -2.62 -5.81
CA ARG A 240 -3.68 -2.56 -7.26
C ARG A 240 -3.59 -3.94 -7.89
N ALA A 241 -2.89 -4.84 -7.23
CA ALA A 241 -2.65 -6.18 -7.74
C ALA A 241 -2.42 -7.16 -6.59
N VAL A 242 -2.70 -8.41 -6.88
CA VAL A 242 -2.34 -9.56 -6.04
C VAL A 242 -1.44 -10.46 -6.88
N SER A 243 -0.38 -10.98 -6.29
CA SER A 243 0.52 -11.93 -6.98
C SER A 243 -0.29 -13.12 -7.52
N PRO A 244 -0.04 -13.56 -8.75
CA PRO A 244 -0.70 -14.73 -9.32
C PRO A 244 -0.24 -16.04 -8.67
N GLY A 245 0.91 -16.04 -8.00
CA GLY A 245 1.48 -17.19 -7.30
C GLY A 245 1.47 -17.01 -5.78
N VAL A 246 1.46 -18.13 -5.11
CA VAL A 246 1.59 -18.25 -3.65
C VAL A 246 2.94 -18.89 -3.36
N ASP A 247 3.67 -18.36 -2.40
CA ASP A 247 4.89 -18.99 -1.92
C ASP A 247 4.53 -20.30 -1.21
N ALA A 248 5.11 -21.41 -1.67
CA ALA A 248 4.78 -22.75 -1.18
C ALA A 248 5.30 -23.01 0.25
N GLN A 249 6.33 -22.28 0.68
CA GLN A 249 6.92 -22.45 2.01
C GLN A 249 6.15 -21.66 3.07
N THR A 250 5.84 -20.41 2.77
CA THR A 250 5.13 -19.51 3.71
C THR A 250 3.62 -19.60 3.55
N ARG A 251 3.11 -20.15 2.45
CA ARG A 251 1.68 -20.17 2.08
C ARG A 251 1.07 -18.77 2.09
N THR A 252 1.85 -17.81 1.60
CA THR A 252 1.42 -16.41 1.48
C THR A 252 1.47 -15.96 0.03
N GLY A 253 0.59 -15.06 -0.34
CA GLY A 253 0.66 -14.31 -1.60
C GLY A 253 1.01 -12.86 -1.33
N THR A 254 1.68 -12.23 -2.28
CA THR A 254 2.04 -10.81 -2.18
C THR A 254 0.93 -9.95 -2.74
N ILE A 255 0.54 -8.93 -2.01
CA ILE A 255 -0.35 -7.87 -2.46
C ILE A 255 0.44 -6.59 -2.69
N PHE A 256 0.01 -5.82 -3.68
CA PHE A 256 0.56 -4.53 -4.05
C PHE A 256 -0.53 -3.48 -3.89
N ALA A 257 -0.36 -2.56 -2.96
CA ALA A 257 -1.30 -1.47 -2.74
C ALA A 257 -0.64 -0.12 -3.04
N ASP A 258 -1.27 0.66 -3.91
CA ASP A 258 -0.83 1.99 -4.27
C ASP A 258 -1.07 2.98 -3.13
N LEU A 259 -0.08 3.82 -2.87
CA LEU A 259 -0.14 4.89 -1.88
C LEU A 259 -0.17 6.24 -2.60
N SER A 260 -1.36 6.75 -2.88
CA SER A 260 -1.52 8.03 -3.60
C SER A 260 -0.99 9.22 -2.80
N ALA A 261 -1.11 9.16 -1.47
CA ALA A 261 -0.59 10.16 -0.54
C ALA A 261 0.15 9.41 0.58
N PRO A 262 1.44 9.08 0.39
CA PRO A 262 2.19 8.26 1.34
C PRO A 262 2.48 8.96 2.68
N GLY A 263 2.25 10.28 2.80
CA GLY A 263 2.46 11.03 4.03
C GLY A 263 3.86 10.84 4.62
N PRO A 264 3.93 10.38 5.89
CA PRO A 264 5.22 10.15 6.57
C PRO A 264 5.94 8.87 6.10
N LEU A 265 5.28 8.01 5.31
CA LEU A 265 5.87 6.75 4.86
C LEU A 265 6.99 6.99 3.84
N ARG A 266 8.05 6.21 3.98
CA ARG A 266 9.23 6.25 3.10
C ARG A 266 9.52 4.84 2.57
N ALA A 267 10.12 4.76 1.40
CA ALA A 267 10.63 3.51 0.86
C ALA A 267 11.57 2.82 1.86
N GLY A 268 11.40 1.51 2.03
CA GLY A 268 12.14 0.71 3.01
C GLY A 268 11.48 0.58 4.38
N MET A 269 10.44 1.37 4.71
CA MET A 269 9.70 1.19 5.95
C MET A 269 8.87 -0.08 5.92
N PHE A 270 8.82 -0.79 7.05
CA PHE A 270 7.96 -1.95 7.26
C PHE A 270 6.79 -1.54 8.15
N VAL A 271 5.57 -1.73 7.67
CA VAL A 271 4.34 -1.27 8.34
C VAL A 271 3.25 -2.33 8.30
N GLU A 272 2.37 -2.25 9.29
CA GLU A 272 1.15 -3.06 9.33
C GLU A 272 0.00 -2.34 8.65
N GLY A 273 -0.86 -3.12 7.99
CA GLY A 273 -2.05 -2.63 7.32
C GLY A 273 -3.26 -3.51 7.59
N ARG A 274 -4.44 -2.88 7.53
CA ARG A 274 -5.74 -3.56 7.57
C ARG A 274 -6.40 -3.45 6.21
N LEU A 275 -6.62 -4.61 5.57
CA LEU A 275 -7.23 -4.72 4.27
C LEU A 275 -8.72 -5.02 4.42
N GLN A 276 -9.55 -4.28 3.71
CA GLN A 276 -10.98 -4.58 3.62
C GLN A 276 -11.19 -5.70 2.59
N VAL A 277 -11.63 -6.87 3.08
CA VAL A 277 -11.83 -8.08 2.25
C VAL A 277 -13.29 -8.35 1.91
N GLY A 278 -14.15 -7.39 2.17
CA GLY A 278 -15.58 -7.47 1.87
C GLY A 278 -16.44 -7.05 3.04
N THR A 279 -17.75 -7.23 2.88
CA THR A 279 -18.75 -6.98 3.90
C THR A 279 -19.55 -8.25 4.17
N ALA A 280 -20.09 -8.39 5.37
CA ALA A 280 -20.99 -9.49 5.72
C ALA A 280 -22.15 -8.96 6.54
N GLU A 281 -23.35 -9.44 6.25
CA GLU A 281 -24.51 -9.23 7.12
C GLU A 281 -24.43 -10.20 8.29
N VAL A 282 -24.34 -9.67 9.49
CA VAL A 282 -24.18 -10.45 10.70
C VAL A 282 -25.14 -9.98 11.78
N MET A 283 -25.52 -10.91 12.65
CA MET A 283 -26.27 -10.58 13.85
C MET A 283 -25.35 -9.88 14.83
N THR A 284 -25.76 -8.72 15.34
CA THR A 284 -24.99 -7.91 16.29
C THR A 284 -25.84 -7.55 17.50
N VAL A 285 -25.15 -7.41 18.63
CA VAL A 285 -25.71 -6.84 19.85
C VAL A 285 -24.81 -5.71 20.36
N PRO A 286 -25.32 -4.78 21.18
CA PRO A 286 -24.46 -3.82 21.86
C PRO A 286 -23.39 -4.54 22.69
N ARG A 287 -22.16 -4.06 22.65
CA ARG A 287 -21.01 -4.65 23.38
C ARG A 287 -21.30 -4.84 24.87
N GLN A 288 -22.06 -3.92 25.45
CA GLN A 288 -22.46 -3.96 26.87
C GLN A 288 -23.39 -5.13 27.21
N SER A 289 -24.04 -5.77 26.21
CA SER A 289 -24.87 -6.96 26.41
C SER A 289 -24.05 -8.22 26.66
N VAL A 290 -22.78 -8.24 26.28
CA VAL A 290 -21.93 -9.44 26.34
C VAL A 290 -21.10 -9.38 27.61
N VAL A 291 -21.26 -10.40 28.45
CA VAL A 291 -20.51 -10.57 29.71
C VAL A 291 -19.53 -11.71 29.54
N PHE A 292 -18.26 -11.45 29.84
CA PHE A 292 -17.21 -12.48 29.81
C PHE A 292 -17.02 -13.05 31.22
N ARG A 293 -17.20 -14.37 31.36
CA ARG A 293 -16.98 -15.11 32.59
C ARG A 293 -16.23 -16.40 32.25
N ASP A 294 -15.22 -16.73 33.03
CA ASP A 294 -14.45 -17.98 32.91
C ASP A 294 -13.95 -18.29 31.47
N GLY A 295 -13.58 -17.23 30.72
CA GLY A 295 -13.10 -17.36 29.34
C GLY A 295 -14.18 -17.54 28.27
N TYR A 296 -15.46 -17.51 28.66
CA TYR A 296 -16.62 -17.62 27.75
C TYR A 296 -17.42 -16.32 27.70
N ALA A 297 -18.08 -16.10 26.57
CA ALA A 297 -18.99 -14.99 26.37
C ALA A 297 -20.43 -15.44 26.63
N TYR A 298 -21.16 -14.63 27.38
CA TYR A 298 -22.57 -14.87 27.74
C TYR A 298 -23.40 -13.63 27.45
N VAL A 299 -24.66 -13.85 27.15
CA VAL A 299 -25.72 -12.84 27.14
C VAL A 299 -26.87 -13.29 28.03
N PHE A 300 -27.65 -12.33 28.54
CA PHE A 300 -28.86 -12.61 29.31
C PHE A 300 -30.07 -12.35 28.41
N VAL A 301 -30.81 -13.40 28.10
CA VAL A 301 -32.01 -13.33 27.29
C VAL A 301 -33.21 -13.17 28.19
N LEU A 302 -34.06 -12.19 27.90
CA LEU A 302 -35.28 -11.91 28.65
C LEU A 302 -36.38 -12.91 28.25
N GLY A 303 -36.85 -13.70 29.23
CA GLY A 303 -37.98 -14.60 29.11
C GLY A 303 -39.29 -14.00 29.59
N GLU A 304 -40.34 -14.83 29.63
CA GLU A 304 -41.63 -14.46 30.15
C GLU A 304 -41.55 -14.11 31.65
N GLY A 305 -42.39 -13.14 32.07
CA GLY A 305 -42.41 -12.71 33.47
C GLY A 305 -41.20 -11.93 33.96
N GLY A 306 -40.26 -11.53 33.07
CA GLY A 306 -39.08 -10.79 33.44
C GLY A 306 -37.93 -11.65 33.98
N VAL A 307 -38.00 -12.96 33.84
CA VAL A 307 -36.90 -13.89 34.19
C VAL A 307 -35.85 -13.85 33.09
N VAL A 308 -34.58 -13.74 33.47
CA VAL A 308 -33.48 -13.78 32.50
C VAL A 308 -32.82 -15.17 32.50
N ALA A 309 -32.48 -15.62 31.28
CA ALA A 309 -31.73 -16.86 31.07
C ALA A 309 -30.33 -16.51 30.58
N GLN A 310 -29.31 -17.02 31.27
CA GLN A 310 -27.92 -16.90 30.84
C GLN A 310 -27.71 -17.83 29.64
N ARG A 311 -27.28 -17.26 28.50
CA ARG A 311 -27.00 -18.02 27.30
C ARG A 311 -25.57 -17.80 26.83
N ARG A 312 -24.84 -18.90 26.61
CA ARG A 312 -23.52 -18.85 26.04
C ARG A 312 -23.62 -18.47 24.56
N VAL A 313 -22.73 -17.58 24.12
CA VAL A 313 -22.67 -17.10 22.74
C VAL A 313 -21.24 -17.16 22.20
N ASP A 314 -21.11 -17.34 20.88
CA ASP A 314 -19.84 -17.18 20.19
C ASP A 314 -19.79 -15.79 19.59
N THR A 315 -18.79 -15.01 19.99
CA THR A 315 -18.59 -13.66 19.49
C THR A 315 -17.66 -13.64 18.27
N GLY A 316 -17.85 -12.65 17.40
CA GLY A 316 -17.04 -12.40 16.23
C GLY A 316 -16.37 -11.04 16.28
N ALA A 317 -16.37 -10.34 15.14
CA ALA A 317 -15.79 -9.02 14.99
C ALA A 317 -16.54 -7.97 15.81
N SER A 318 -15.80 -6.99 16.34
CA SER A 318 -16.37 -5.85 17.06
C SER A 318 -16.22 -4.60 16.20
N GLN A 319 -17.29 -3.86 16.00
CA GLN A 319 -17.31 -2.61 15.23
C GLN A 319 -18.04 -1.51 16.00
N GLY A 320 -17.29 -0.53 16.48
CA GLY A 320 -17.82 0.52 17.34
C GLY A 320 -18.41 -0.04 18.63
N GLU A 321 -19.67 0.31 18.90
CA GLU A 321 -20.39 -0.15 20.09
C GLU A 321 -21.06 -1.53 19.94
N PHE A 322 -20.91 -2.18 18.79
CA PHE A 322 -21.55 -3.45 18.48
C PHE A 322 -20.54 -4.59 18.35
N ILE A 323 -20.99 -5.79 18.76
CA ILE A 323 -20.24 -7.04 18.61
C ILE A 323 -21.05 -8.05 17.82
N GLU A 324 -20.39 -8.71 16.88
CA GLU A 324 -20.96 -9.81 16.10
C GLU A 324 -21.21 -11.02 16.98
N LEU A 325 -22.37 -11.67 16.80
CA LEU A 325 -22.66 -12.97 17.34
C LEU A 325 -22.74 -13.99 16.21
N ARG A 326 -21.91 -15.03 16.29
CA ARG A 326 -21.86 -16.13 15.33
C ARG A 326 -22.88 -17.20 15.66
N SER A 327 -23.16 -17.40 16.95
CA SER A 327 -24.11 -18.37 17.43
C SER A 327 -24.63 -18.02 18.83
N GLY A 328 -25.73 -18.65 19.25
CA GLY A 328 -26.27 -18.57 20.60
C GLY A 328 -27.54 -17.73 20.72
N LEU A 329 -27.93 -16.93 19.72
CA LEU A 329 -29.19 -16.19 19.71
C LEU A 329 -30.01 -16.49 18.44
N VAL A 330 -31.30 -16.31 18.56
CA VAL A 330 -32.24 -16.36 17.43
C VAL A 330 -32.95 -15.02 17.25
N ARG A 331 -33.57 -14.81 16.08
CA ARG A 331 -34.42 -13.62 15.84
C ARG A 331 -35.58 -13.60 16.81
N GLY A 332 -35.85 -12.45 17.43
CA GLY A 332 -36.88 -12.27 18.43
C GLY A 332 -36.43 -12.42 19.87
N ASP A 333 -35.22 -12.95 20.12
CA ASP A 333 -34.62 -12.91 21.48
C ASP A 333 -34.44 -11.44 21.92
N ARG A 334 -34.82 -11.14 23.16
CA ARG A 334 -34.54 -9.82 23.77
C ARG A 334 -33.38 -9.95 24.72
N VAL A 335 -32.30 -9.20 24.45
CA VAL A 335 -31.03 -9.30 25.19
C VAL A 335 -30.90 -8.11 26.12
N VAL A 336 -30.53 -8.37 27.38
CA VAL A 336 -30.22 -7.32 28.35
C VAL A 336 -28.96 -6.57 27.94
N VAL A 337 -29.03 -5.23 27.93
CA VAL A 337 -27.91 -4.34 27.56
C VAL A 337 -27.26 -3.76 28.81
N ARG A 338 -28.00 -2.93 29.55
CA ARG A 338 -27.49 -2.34 30.79
C ARG A 338 -27.86 -3.21 31.97
N GLY A 339 -26.92 -3.41 32.88
CA GLY A 339 -27.11 -4.27 34.04
C GLY A 339 -26.72 -5.73 33.84
N ALA A 340 -26.39 -6.17 32.61
CA ALA A 340 -26.05 -7.55 32.28
C ALA A 340 -24.92 -8.14 33.17
N GLY A 341 -23.91 -7.35 33.51
CA GLY A 341 -22.78 -7.77 34.34
C GLY A 341 -23.14 -8.18 35.78
N PHE A 342 -24.30 -7.74 36.29
CA PHE A 342 -24.75 -7.99 37.65
C PHE A 342 -25.76 -9.14 37.77
N LEU A 343 -26.17 -9.72 36.63
CA LEU A 343 -27.18 -10.76 36.56
C LEU A 343 -26.59 -12.17 36.74
N SER A 344 -27.42 -13.01 37.32
CA SER A 344 -27.24 -14.45 37.37
C SER A 344 -28.37 -15.16 36.62
N ASP A 345 -28.16 -16.42 36.25
CA ASP A 345 -29.18 -17.22 35.59
C ASP A 345 -30.43 -17.35 36.49
N GLY A 346 -31.60 -17.08 35.90
CA GLY A 346 -32.89 -17.17 36.64
C GLY A 346 -33.28 -15.89 37.40
N ASP A 347 -32.47 -14.82 37.38
CA ASP A 347 -32.85 -13.55 38.05
C ASP A 347 -34.12 -12.93 37.44
N VAL A 348 -34.93 -12.31 38.30
CA VAL A 348 -36.09 -11.55 37.89
C VAL A 348 -35.75 -10.09 37.79
N VAL A 349 -35.93 -9.49 36.61
CA VAL A 349 -35.57 -8.11 36.32
C VAL A 349 -36.78 -7.24 35.95
N LYS A 350 -36.67 -5.96 36.24
CA LYS A 350 -37.63 -4.94 35.75
C LYS A 350 -37.02 -4.28 34.50
N VAL A 351 -37.68 -4.50 33.37
CA VAL A 351 -37.26 -3.91 32.10
C VAL A 351 -37.77 -2.47 32.02
N VAL A 352 -36.81 -1.54 31.74
CA VAL A 352 -37.13 -0.15 31.40
C VAL A 352 -36.74 0.09 29.95
N GLU A 353 -37.65 0.58 29.14
CA GLU A 353 -37.34 0.93 27.76
C GLU A 353 -36.25 2.02 27.72
N PRO A 354 -35.25 1.90 26.84
CA PRO A 354 -34.24 2.94 26.70
C PRO A 354 -34.94 4.21 26.22
N LYS A 355 -34.82 5.28 27.00
CA LYS A 355 -35.20 6.61 26.55
C LYS A 355 -34.37 6.92 25.30
N ALA A 356 -35.02 7.17 24.16
CA ALA A 356 -34.37 7.50 22.92
C ALA A 356 -33.35 8.61 23.18
N GLN A 357 -32.07 8.31 23.03
CA GLN A 357 -31.03 9.34 23.01
C GLN A 357 -31.19 10.09 21.69
N GLU A 358 -31.55 11.36 21.76
CA GLU A 358 -31.42 12.28 20.64
C GLU A 358 -29.96 12.25 20.16
N PRO A 359 -29.72 12.23 18.85
CA PRO A 359 -28.37 12.28 18.33
C PRO A 359 -27.72 13.59 18.76
N SER A 360 -26.66 13.50 19.56
CA SER A 360 -25.80 14.65 19.87
C SER A 360 -25.20 15.13 18.56
N ALA A 361 -25.68 16.27 18.07
CA ALA A 361 -25.05 17.04 17.03
C ALA A 361 -23.68 17.52 17.54
N SER A 362 -22.63 17.10 16.87
CA SER A 362 -21.28 17.69 16.93
C SER A 362 -20.63 17.54 15.56
#